data_113390e6226b849da0ca2161108d660f
#
_entry.id   113390e6226b849da0ca2161108d660f
#
_cell.length_a   1.000
_cell.length_b   1.000
_cell.length_c   1.000
_cell.angle_alpha   90.00
_cell.angle_beta   90.00
_cell.angle_gamma   90.00
#
_symmetry.space_group_name_H-M   'P 1'
#
loop_
_entity.id
_entity.type
_entity.pdbx_description
1 polymer ?
#
loop_
_entity_poly.entity_id
_entity_poly.type
_entity_poly.pdbx_seq_one_letter_code
_entity_poly.pdbx_strand_id
1 'polypeptide(L)'
;MRAPLAITSACVAAVLFTSQALADTKANAVDLTAMWQPQQVQISGEKLILVLPQRRITEQIYIAILTAGLCLGPLIEKPLDGITEIQVLNQFRAQGYVYEKGLEDCETFNNRPAGDSMTKIEILGATHLY
;
A
#
# COMPACT_ATOMS: atom_id res chain seq x y z
N MET A 1 -46.39 28.98 -27.73
CA MET A 1 -45.79 27.64 -27.76
C MET A 1 -44.35 27.73 -27.29
N ARG A 2 -44.05 27.22 -26.16
CA ARG A 2 -42.71 27.26 -25.61
C ARG A 2 -42.33 25.88 -25.14
N ALA A 3 -41.22 25.38 -25.65
CA ALA A 3 -40.63 24.13 -25.20
C ALA A 3 -39.87 24.36 -23.90
N PRO A 4 -40.03 23.52 -22.88
CA PRO A 4 -39.20 23.64 -21.67
C PRO A 4 -37.78 23.17 -21.97
N LEU A 5 -36.83 23.98 -21.62
CA LEU A 5 -35.42 23.64 -21.62
C LEU A 5 -35.16 22.68 -20.44
N ALA A 6 -34.94 21.43 -20.78
CA ALA A 6 -34.43 20.45 -19.81
C ALA A 6 -32.92 20.67 -19.64
N ILE A 7 -32.53 21.20 -18.51
CA ILE A 7 -31.12 21.26 -18.11
C ILE A 7 -30.82 19.94 -17.43
N THR A 8 -30.16 19.04 -18.13
CA THR A 8 -29.61 17.82 -17.55
C THR A 8 -28.31 18.12 -16.86
N SER A 9 -28.36 18.25 -15.55
CA SER A 9 -27.17 18.31 -14.69
C SER A 9 -26.73 16.88 -14.40
N ALA A 10 -25.80 16.37 -15.18
CA ALA A 10 -25.23 15.05 -14.97
C ALA A 10 -23.71 15.10 -15.14
N CYS A 11 -22.95 15.52 -14.12
CA CYS A 11 -21.49 15.35 -14.10
C CYS A 11 -20.81 15.53 -12.73
N VAL A 12 -21.48 15.29 -11.61
CA VAL A 12 -20.85 15.47 -10.28
C VAL A 12 -20.56 14.15 -9.53
N ALA A 13 -21.11 13.03 -10.00
CA ALA A 13 -21.01 11.76 -9.25
C ALA A 13 -19.67 11.01 -9.40
N ALA A 14 -18.92 11.21 -10.48
CA ALA A 14 -17.74 10.40 -10.80
C ALA A 14 -16.48 10.76 -9.98
N VAL A 15 -16.38 11.99 -9.49
CA VAL A 15 -15.18 12.47 -8.78
C VAL A 15 -15.17 12.05 -7.31
N LEU A 16 -16.31 11.81 -6.71
CA LEU A 16 -16.44 11.43 -5.31
C LEU A 16 -16.01 9.97 -5.03
N PHE A 17 -16.21 9.05 -5.99
CA PHE A 17 -15.87 7.64 -5.81
C PHE A 17 -14.35 7.37 -5.80
N THR A 18 -13.57 8.09 -6.60
CA THR A 18 -12.12 7.92 -6.67
C THR A 18 -11.41 8.42 -5.41
N SER A 19 -11.86 9.53 -4.82
CA SER A 19 -11.28 10.07 -3.59
C SER A 19 -11.60 9.21 -2.36
N GLN A 20 -12.76 8.56 -2.32
CA GLN A 20 -13.15 7.66 -1.23
C GLN A 20 -12.36 6.36 -1.28
N ALA A 21 -12.12 5.77 -2.45
CA ALA A 21 -11.30 4.57 -2.61
C ALA A 21 -9.85 4.81 -2.16
N LEU A 22 -9.25 5.97 -2.47
CA LEU A 22 -7.91 6.34 -2.00
C LEU A 22 -7.87 6.55 -0.48
N ALA A 23 -8.91 7.18 0.10
CA ALA A 23 -9.01 7.37 1.54
C ALA A 23 -9.12 6.03 2.28
N ASP A 24 -9.89 5.07 1.76
CA ASP A 24 -10.03 3.73 2.32
C ASP A 24 -8.72 2.94 2.22
N THR A 25 -8.03 3.02 1.09
CA THR A 25 -6.73 2.38 0.91
C THR A 25 -5.69 2.92 1.88
N LYS A 26 -5.64 4.24 2.07
CA LYS A 26 -4.75 4.86 3.04
C LYS A 26 -5.09 4.43 4.47
N ALA A 27 -6.36 4.43 4.85
CA ALA A 27 -6.81 4.00 6.17
C ALA A 27 -6.44 2.53 6.43
N ASN A 28 -6.61 1.66 5.45
CA ASN A 28 -6.21 0.27 5.52
C ASN A 28 -4.69 0.12 5.72
N ALA A 29 -3.90 0.88 4.96
CA ALA A 29 -2.44 0.88 5.10
C ALA A 29 -2.00 1.35 6.50
N VAL A 30 -2.64 2.37 7.07
CA VAL A 30 -2.38 2.83 8.43
C VAL A 30 -2.65 1.72 9.43
N ASP A 31 -3.79 1.05 9.34
CA ASP A 31 -4.16 -0.02 10.25
C ASP A 31 -3.21 -1.22 10.16
N LEU A 32 -2.87 -1.62 8.94
CA LEU A 32 -2.01 -2.78 8.69
C LEU A 32 -0.56 -2.58 9.14
N THR A 33 -0.10 -1.34 9.22
CA THR A 33 1.27 -1.00 9.60
C THR A 33 1.40 -0.39 10.99
N ALA A 34 0.30 -0.33 11.75
CA ALA A 34 0.24 0.36 13.04
C ALA A 34 1.29 -0.15 14.04
N MET A 35 1.62 -1.44 14.05
CA MET A 35 2.60 -1.99 14.98
C MET A 35 4.02 -1.43 14.78
N TRP A 36 4.35 -0.96 13.59
CA TRP A 36 5.64 -0.32 13.31
C TRP A 36 5.64 1.19 13.56
N GLN A 37 4.48 1.77 13.94
CA GLN A 37 4.31 3.18 14.28
C GLN A 37 4.88 4.13 13.21
N PRO A 38 4.48 4.01 11.94
CA PRO A 38 5.01 4.87 10.89
C PRO A 38 4.78 6.34 11.22
N GLN A 39 5.78 7.16 10.98
CA GLN A 39 5.69 8.61 11.08
C GLN A 39 4.83 9.21 9.97
N GLN A 40 4.79 8.55 8.83
CA GLN A 40 4.00 8.96 7.69
C GLN A 40 3.56 7.74 6.88
N VAL A 41 2.29 7.74 6.50
CA VAL A 41 1.69 6.84 5.51
C VAL A 41 1.14 7.70 4.40
N GLN A 42 1.66 7.58 3.20
CA GLN A 42 1.30 8.41 2.06
C GLN A 42 1.01 7.54 0.85
N ILE A 43 -0.02 7.92 0.10
CA ILE A 43 -0.31 7.36 -1.22
C ILE A 43 -0.09 8.46 -2.25
N SER A 44 0.81 8.22 -3.19
CA SER A 44 1.12 9.10 -4.30
C SER A 44 0.93 8.34 -5.61
N GLY A 45 -0.19 8.59 -6.31
CA GLY A 45 -0.59 7.79 -7.45
C GLY A 45 -0.82 6.34 -7.05
N GLU A 46 -0.04 5.42 -7.62
CA GLU A 46 -0.09 3.99 -7.34
C GLU A 46 0.98 3.53 -6.32
N LYS A 47 1.64 4.48 -5.67
CA LYS A 47 2.72 4.21 -4.72
C LYS A 47 2.23 4.38 -3.29
N LEU A 48 2.51 3.38 -2.47
CA LEU A 48 2.40 3.48 -1.03
C LEU A 48 3.77 3.80 -0.44
N ILE A 49 3.86 4.87 0.33
CA ILE A 49 5.10 5.33 0.95
C ILE A 49 4.93 5.27 2.47
N LEU A 50 5.76 4.47 3.12
CA LEU A 50 5.80 4.32 4.57
C LEU A 50 7.12 4.92 5.08
N VAL A 51 7.04 5.88 5.99
CA VAL A 51 8.19 6.45 6.68
C VAL A 51 8.16 5.96 8.12
N LEU A 52 9.16 5.19 8.52
CA LEU A 52 9.24 4.58 9.84
C LEU A 52 10.15 5.39 10.78
N PRO A 53 9.96 5.27 12.10
CA PRO A 53 10.78 6.00 13.07
C PRO A 53 12.21 5.44 13.24
N GLN A 54 12.58 4.40 12.51
CA GLN A 54 13.92 3.82 12.56
C GLN A 54 14.94 4.68 11.83
N ARG A 55 16.17 4.70 12.33
CA ARG A 55 17.29 5.34 11.65
C ARG A 55 17.70 4.62 10.37
N ARG A 56 17.49 3.30 10.36
CA ARG A 56 17.79 2.44 9.23
C ARG A 56 16.70 1.39 9.09
N ILE A 57 16.22 1.20 7.89
CA ILE A 57 15.36 0.07 7.56
C ILE A 57 16.25 -1.12 7.25
N THR A 58 16.10 -2.17 8.05
CA THR A 58 16.76 -3.44 7.78
C THR A 58 15.90 -4.27 6.80
N GLU A 59 16.55 -5.20 6.12
CA GLU A 59 15.85 -6.16 5.27
C GLU A 59 14.76 -6.91 6.04
N GLN A 60 15.06 -7.29 7.28
CA GLN A 60 14.11 -7.99 8.15
C GLN A 60 12.85 -7.16 8.43
N ILE A 61 13.00 -5.88 8.77
CA ILE A 61 11.87 -4.97 8.98
C ILE A 61 11.06 -4.83 7.70
N TYR A 62 11.72 -4.63 6.58
CA TYR A 62 11.09 -4.47 5.28
C TYR A 62 10.25 -5.68 4.89
N ILE A 63 10.82 -6.88 4.98
CA ILE A 63 10.09 -8.11 4.66
C ILE A 63 8.93 -8.33 5.62
N ALA A 64 9.11 -8.06 6.92
CA ALA A 64 8.05 -8.20 7.91
C ALA A 64 6.86 -7.26 7.62
N ILE A 65 7.12 -6.02 7.21
CA ILE A 65 6.06 -5.09 6.83
C ILE A 65 5.26 -5.61 5.63
N LEU A 66 5.92 -6.15 4.62
CA LEU A 66 5.24 -6.70 3.46
C LEU A 66 4.44 -7.95 3.82
N THR A 67 5.04 -8.91 4.53
CA THR A 67 4.43 -10.22 4.78
C THR A 67 3.49 -10.25 5.98
N ALA A 68 3.90 -9.68 7.11
CA ALA A 68 3.12 -9.69 8.35
C ALA A 68 2.28 -8.42 8.56
N GLY A 69 2.41 -7.44 7.71
CA GLY A 69 1.61 -6.21 7.72
C GLY A 69 0.68 -6.15 6.52
N LEU A 70 1.19 -5.66 5.40
CA LEU A 70 0.39 -5.34 4.22
C LEU A 70 -0.30 -6.56 3.60
N CYS A 71 0.36 -7.70 3.55
CA CYS A 71 -0.22 -8.94 3.03
C CYS A 71 -1.32 -9.55 3.90
N LEU A 72 -1.52 -9.08 5.12
CA LEU A 72 -2.68 -9.46 5.92
C LEU A 72 -3.96 -8.79 5.45
N GLY A 73 -3.85 -7.69 4.71
CA GLY A 73 -5.00 -6.91 4.25
C GLY A 73 -6.09 -7.73 3.58
N PRO A 74 -5.77 -8.55 2.57
CA PRO A 74 -6.77 -9.41 1.92
C PRO A 74 -7.46 -10.40 2.86
N LEU A 75 -6.80 -10.83 3.93
CA LEU A 75 -7.33 -11.80 4.89
C LEU A 75 -8.31 -11.19 5.89
N ILE A 76 -8.23 -9.88 6.14
CA ILE A 76 -9.04 -9.17 7.14
C ILE A 76 -9.90 -8.06 6.54
N GLU A 77 -10.20 -8.16 5.25
CA GLU A 77 -11.05 -7.20 4.52
C GLU A 77 -10.51 -5.76 4.55
N LYS A 78 -9.19 -5.61 4.50
CA LYS A 78 -8.47 -4.34 4.39
C LYS A 78 -7.58 -4.32 3.15
N PRO A 79 -8.15 -4.40 1.95
CA PRO A 79 -7.38 -4.45 0.71
C PRO A 79 -6.64 -3.12 0.45
N LEU A 80 -5.55 -3.20 -0.28
CA LEU A 80 -4.79 -2.05 -0.76
C LEU A 80 -4.89 -1.98 -2.29
N ASP A 81 -6.09 -1.71 -2.78
CA ASP A 81 -6.38 -1.66 -4.21
C ASP A 81 -5.64 -0.51 -4.90
N GLY A 82 -5.15 -0.77 -6.10
CA GLY A 82 -4.49 0.24 -6.93
C GLY A 82 -3.03 0.51 -6.57
N ILE A 83 -2.46 -0.17 -5.58
CA ILE A 83 -1.04 -0.02 -5.21
C ILE A 83 -0.21 -0.97 -6.06
N THR A 84 0.78 -0.44 -6.77
CA THR A 84 1.71 -1.17 -7.64
C THR A 84 3.17 -1.03 -7.24
N GLU A 85 3.46 -0.14 -6.28
CA GLU A 85 4.79 0.05 -5.72
C GLU A 85 4.67 0.38 -4.23
N ILE A 86 5.59 -0.17 -3.43
CA ILE A 86 5.62 0.06 -1.98
C ILE A 86 7.03 0.51 -1.59
N GLN A 87 7.12 1.68 -0.96
CA GLN A 87 8.37 2.23 -0.44
C GLN A 87 8.35 2.17 1.09
N VAL A 88 9.36 1.58 1.67
CA VAL A 88 9.58 1.56 3.12
C VAL A 88 10.86 2.31 3.42
N LEU A 89 10.72 3.48 4.02
CA LEU A 89 11.80 4.44 4.21
C LEU A 89 12.10 4.68 5.69
N ASN A 90 13.36 5.03 5.97
CA ASN A 90 13.77 5.43 7.30
C ASN A 90 13.22 6.82 7.68
N GLN A 91 13.43 7.23 8.94
CA GLN A 91 12.90 8.48 9.48
C GLN A 91 13.33 9.73 8.71
N PHE A 92 14.45 9.67 8.00
CA PHE A 92 15.00 10.78 7.22
C PHE A 92 14.58 10.75 5.74
N ARG A 93 13.84 9.74 5.32
CA ARG A 93 13.49 9.47 3.92
C ARG A 93 14.73 9.38 3.01
N ALA A 94 15.82 8.84 3.53
CA ALA A 94 17.12 8.78 2.85
C ALA A 94 17.61 7.36 2.60
N GLN A 95 16.96 6.35 3.21
CA GLN A 95 17.37 4.95 3.09
C GLN A 95 16.14 4.06 3.26
N GLY A 96 16.12 2.96 2.56
CA GLY A 96 15.07 1.97 2.64
C GLY A 96 15.02 1.10 1.41
N TYR A 97 13.86 0.53 1.17
CA TYR A 97 13.63 -0.43 0.09
C TYR A 97 12.38 -0.06 -0.69
N VAL A 98 12.41 -0.34 -1.98
CA VAL A 98 11.28 -0.16 -2.89
C VAL A 98 10.89 -1.53 -3.47
N TYR A 99 9.67 -1.96 -3.16
CA TYR A 99 9.06 -3.14 -3.74
C TYR A 99 8.32 -2.75 -5.02
N GLU A 100 8.73 -3.30 -6.14
CA GLU A 100 8.25 -2.93 -7.48
C GLU A 100 6.97 -3.64 -7.88
N LYS A 101 6.19 -4.07 -6.91
CA LYS A 101 4.90 -4.73 -7.09
C LYS A 101 3.89 -4.21 -6.06
N GLY A 102 2.63 -4.54 -6.29
CA GLY A 102 1.59 -4.39 -5.28
C GLY A 102 1.46 -5.64 -4.42
N LEU A 103 0.21 -6.01 -4.12
CA LEU A 103 -0.10 -7.11 -3.23
C LEU A 103 -0.60 -8.36 -3.95
N GLU A 104 -0.34 -8.48 -5.24
CA GLU A 104 -0.77 -9.61 -6.08
C GLU A 104 -0.22 -10.96 -5.63
N ASP A 105 0.94 -10.99 -4.99
CA ASP A 105 1.58 -12.23 -4.54
C ASP A 105 1.28 -12.58 -3.08
N CYS A 106 0.48 -11.78 -2.39
CA CYS A 106 0.19 -11.99 -0.96
C CYS A 106 -0.47 -13.33 -0.67
N GLU A 107 -1.36 -13.82 -1.52
CA GLU A 107 -1.97 -15.14 -1.33
C GLU A 107 -0.91 -16.24 -1.31
N THR A 108 0.04 -16.18 -2.24
CA THR A 108 1.16 -17.11 -2.28
C THR A 108 2.00 -17.04 -1.00
N PHE A 109 2.34 -15.83 -0.55
CA PHE A 109 3.12 -15.63 0.67
C PHE A 109 2.37 -16.12 1.91
N ASN A 110 1.07 -15.84 2.00
CA ASN A 110 0.24 -16.24 3.13
C ASN A 110 0.06 -17.77 3.24
N ASN A 111 0.17 -18.49 2.14
CA ASN A 111 0.08 -19.95 2.10
C ASN A 111 1.39 -20.66 2.44
N ARG A 112 2.46 -19.92 2.67
CA ARG A 112 3.77 -20.45 3.08
C ARG A 112 4.00 -20.26 4.57
N PRO A 113 4.87 -21.06 5.20
CA PRO A 113 5.26 -20.85 6.58
C PRO A 113 5.90 -19.47 6.78
N ALA A 114 5.73 -18.87 7.97
CA ALA A 114 6.41 -17.63 8.33
C ALA A 114 7.93 -17.81 8.24
N GLY A 115 8.61 -16.86 7.60
CA GLY A 115 10.06 -16.91 7.41
C GLY A 115 10.52 -17.84 6.28
N ASP A 116 9.59 -18.26 5.41
CA ASP A 116 9.93 -19.10 4.24
C ASP A 116 10.97 -18.42 3.34
N SER A 117 12.02 -19.16 2.98
CA SER A 117 13.12 -18.63 2.18
C SER A 117 12.71 -18.26 0.75
N MET A 118 11.75 -18.96 0.16
CA MET A 118 11.26 -18.65 -1.18
C MET A 118 10.51 -17.31 -1.20
N THR A 119 9.70 -17.04 -0.18
CA THR A 119 9.03 -15.76 -0.03
C THR A 119 10.05 -14.61 0.02
N LYS A 120 11.08 -14.76 0.83
CA LYS A 120 12.17 -13.76 0.92
C LYS A 120 12.85 -13.54 -0.43
N ILE A 121 13.19 -14.61 -1.13
CA ILE A 121 13.83 -14.54 -2.46
C ILE A 121 12.94 -13.81 -3.46
N GLU A 122 11.66 -14.11 -3.49
CA GLU A 122 10.71 -13.48 -4.41
C GLU A 122 10.52 -11.99 -4.11
N ILE A 123 10.43 -11.63 -2.83
CA ILE A 123 10.34 -10.23 -2.43
C ILE A 123 11.60 -9.47 -2.85
N LEU A 124 12.77 -9.99 -2.50
CA LEU A 124 14.03 -9.32 -2.83
C LEU A 124 14.30 -9.27 -4.33
N GLY A 125 13.84 -10.26 -5.08
CA GLY A 125 13.92 -10.26 -6.55
C GLY A 125 13.10 -9.16 -7.22
N ALA A 126 12.09 -8.63 -6.55
CA ALA A 126 11.25 -7.52 -7.00
C ALA A 126 11.55 -6.21 -6.26
N THR A 127 12.69 -6.11 -5.62
CA THR A 127 13.09 -4.98 -4.75
C THR A 127 14.32 -4.28 -5.29
N HIS A 128 14.34 -2.96 -5.15
CA HIS A 128 15.58 -2.19 -5.29
C HIS A 128 15.77 -1.27 -4.06
N LEU A 129 16.98 -0.79 -3.87
CA LEU A 129 17.29 0.16 -2.80
C LEU A 129 16.77 1.55 -3.16
N TYR A 130 16.25 2.24 -2.14
CA TYR A 130 15.80 3.63 -2.28
C TYR A 130 16.99 4.58 -2.41
#